data_93070648efe6a4cf34eb3060f1217517
#
_entry.id   93070648efe6a4cf34eb3060f1217517
#
_cell.length_a   1.000
_cell.length_b   1.000
_cell.length_c   1.000
_cell.angle_alpha   90.00
_cell.angle_beta   90.00
_cell.angle_gamma   90.00
#
_symmetry.space_group_name_H-M   'P 1'
#
loop_
_entity.id
_entity.type
_entity.pdbx_description
1 polymer ?
#
loop_
_entity_poly.entity_id
_entity_poly.type
_entity_poly.pdbx_seq_one_letter_code
_entity_poly.pdbx_strand_id
1 'polypeptide(L)'
;TFTITNPENYSGLYLPLAGEEGLKSSITPTLGGDSKTDQNHFLLEPVSIENLHNNRGTRNFWCRVEGKGYWSACGVSAEQEFDKYTDRQDESTLEAGMMWQKLTRTSKKYDLQSEITSFVSIDGTTEIQLIKITNLSEEEQEVTPIVAIPVYGRSADNIRDHRHVTSLLHRIDTKECGVEVTPVLSFD
;
A
#
# COMPACT_ATOMS: atom_id res chain seq x y z
N THR A 1 19.41 1.86 -10.44
CA THR A 1 18.30 0.94 -10.14
C THR A 1 18.84 -0.37 -9.62
N PHE A 2 18.07 -1.07 -8.82
CA PHE A 2 18.35 -2.42 -8.36
C PHE A 2 17.07 -3.26 -8.44
N THR A 3 17.23 -4.59 -8.42
CA THR A 3 16.13 -5.54 -8.53
C THR A 3 16.26 -6.59 -7.44
N ILE A 4 15.15 -6.94 -6.80
CA ILE A 4 15.04 -7.98 -5.77
C ILE A 4 13.91 -8.92 -6.15
N THR A 5 14.17 -10.22 -6.15
CA THR A 5 13.17 -11.27 -6.37
C THR A 5 12.55 -11.66 -5.03
N ASN A 6 11.24 -11.88 -5.01
CA ASN A 6 10.44 -12.18 -3.82
C ASN A 6 10.76 -11.25 -2.64
N PRO A 7 10.63 -9.93 -2.83
CA PRO A 7 11.04 -8.91 -1.85
C PRO A 7 10.29 -9.02 -0.52
N GLU A 8 9.11 -9.60 -0.50
CA GLU A 8 8.32 -9.87 0.72
C GLU A 8 9.00 -10.87 1.66
N ASN A 9 9.97 -11.64 1.18
CA ASN A 9 10.73 -12.57 2.01
C ASN A 9 11.82 -11.89 2.83
N TYR A 10 12.08 -10.60 2.58
CA TYR A 10 13.07 -9.82 3.31
C TYR A 10 12.39 -8.88 4.30
N SER A 11 12.72 -9.01 5.56
CA SER A 11 12.22 -8.12 6.62
C SER A 11 13.01 -6.81 6.65
N GLY A 12 12.35 -5.73 7.08
CA GLY A 12 12.99 -4.44 7.32
C GLY A 12 13.40 -3.67 6.06
N LEU A 13 13.02 -4.12 4.88
CA LEU A 13 13.26 -3.38 3.64
C LEU A 13 12.18 -2.32 3.46
N TYR A 14 12.59 -1.08 3.32
CA TYR A 14 11.72 0.02 2.90
C TYR A 14 12.52 1.06 2.10
N LEU A 15 11.80 1.81 1.28
CA LEU A 15 12.37 2.77 0.35
C LEU A 15 11.74 4.16 0.60
N PRO A 16 12.54 5.24 0.58
CA PRO A 16 12.00 6.58 0.69
C PRO A 16 11.41 7.03 -0.65
N LEU A 17 10.27 7.68 -0.58
CA LEU A 17 9.68 8.47 -1.66
C LEU A 17 9.50 9.89 -1.15
N ALA A 18 9.88 10.89 -1.93
CA ALA A 18 9.74 12.29 -1.52
C ALA A 18 9.55 13.20 -2.73
N GLY A 19 8.77 14.26 -2.52
CA GLY A 19 8.62 15.39 -3.42
C GLY A 19 9.20 16.67 -2.84
N GLU A 20 9.40 17.71 -3.65
CA GLU A 20 9.96 18.99 -3.22
C GLU A 20 8.97 19.77 -2.33
N GLU A 21 7.67 19.57 -2.50
CA GLU A 21 6.60 20.19 -1.70
C GLU A 21 6.40 19.57 -0.31
N GLY A 22 7.30 18.69 0.12
CA GLY A 22 7.42 18.22 1.49
C GLY A 22 6.74 16.88 1.80
N LEU A 23 5.97 16.29 0.90
CA LEU A 23 5.44 14.94 1.11
C LEU A 23 6.58 13.92 1.09
N LYS A 24 6.59 13.07 2.12
CA LYS A 24 7.56 11.99 2.30
C LYS A 24 6.83 10.72 2.65
N SER A 25 7.20 9.62 2.01
CA SER A 25 6.69 8.29 2.31
C SER A 25 7.84 7.32 2.53
N SER A 26 7.67 6.44 3.50
CA SER A 26 8.47 5.23 3.62
C SER A 26 7.62 4.08 3.12
N ILE A 27 8.08 3.37 2.11
CA ILE A 27 7.28 2.32 1.49
C ILE A 27 8.02 0.98 1.50
N THR A 28 7.34 -0.06 1.98
CA THR A 28 7.84 -1.43 1.91
C THR A 28 7.56 -2.05 0.53
N PRO A 29 8.21 -3.16 0.17
CA PRO A 29 7.90 -3.87 -1.07
C PRO A 29 6.44 -4.30 -1.22
N THR A 30 5.74 -4.51 -0.12
CA THR A 30 4.32 -4.87 -0.09
C THR A 30 3.41 -3.66 0.15
N LEU A 31 3.90 -2.44 -0.12
CA LEU A 31 3.22 -1.15 -0.01
C LEU A 31 2.80 -0.73 1.41
N GLY A 32 3.38 -1.36 2.43
CA GLY A 32 3.30 -0.89 3.81
C GLY A 32 4.13 0.36 4.04
N GLY A 33 4.14 0.87 5.25
CA GLY A 33 4.91 2.04 5.63
C GLY A 33 4.04 3.27 5.87
N ASP A 34 4.67 4.42 6.09
CA ASP A 34 3.98 5.66 6.40
C ASP A 34 4.02 6.69 5.25
N SER A 35 3.25 7.76 5.41
CA SER A 35 3.28 8.92 4.54
C SER A 35 2.95 10.16 5.35
N LYS A 36 3.73 11.24 5.17
CA LYS A 36 3.59 12.47 5.95
C LYS A 36 4.07 13.70 5.19
N THR A 37 3.57 14.86 5.55
CA THR A 37 4.11 16.15 5.14
C THR A 37 5.11 16.69 6.17
N ASP A 38 4.83 16.50 7.43
CA ASP A 38 5.71 16.86 8.55
C ASP A 38 5.45 15.96 9.77
N GLN A 39 6.09 16.26 10.91
CA GLN A 39 6.01 15.44 12.12
C GLN A 39 4.63 15.42 12.78
N ASN A 40 3.79 16.39 12.48
CA ASN A 40 2.45 16.52 13.05
C ASN A 40 1.35 16.05 12.08
N HIS A 41 1.69 15.85 10.80
CA HIS A 41 0.71 15.54 9.75
C HIS A 41 1.08 14.25 9.01
N PHE A 42 0.69 13.13 9.57
CA PHE A 42 0.80 11.82 8.95
C PHE A 42 -0.51 11.47 8.22
N LEU A 43 -0.40 11.16 6.95
CA LEU A 43 -1.52 10.65 6.14
C LEU A 43 -1.80 9.18 6.45
N LEU A 44 -0.74 8.40 6.62
CA LEU A 44 -0.78 7.01 7.05
C LEU A 44 -0.10 6.88 8.41
N GLU A 45 -0.45 5.84 9.17
CA GLU A 45 0.07 5.59 10.51
C GLU A 45 1.59 5.60 10.55
N PRO A 46 2.22 6.40 11.42
CA PRO A 46 3.68 6.42 11.58
C PRO A 46 4.26 5.04 11.83
N VAL A 47 5.37 4.75 11.17
CA VAL A 47 6.08 3.48 11.31
C VAL A 47 7.32 3.68 12.18
N SER A 48 7.48 2.85 13.20
CA SER A 48 8.73 2.71 13.94
C SER A 48 9.43 1.39 13.58
N ILE A 49 10.67 1.26 14.01
CA ILE A 49 11.43 0.02 13.82
C ILE A 49 10.73 -1.17 14.48
N GLU A 50 10.05 -0.94 15.61
CA GLU A 50 9.36 -1.96 16.39
C GLU A 50 8.08 -2.45 15.70
N ASN A 51 7.41 -1.59 14.92
CA ASN A 51 6.15 -1.94 14.27
C ASN A 51 6.25 -2.09 12.75
N LEU A 52 7.44 -1.95 12.18
CA LEU A 52 7.65 -2.05 10.73
C LEU A 52 7.20 -3.41 10.16
N HIS A 53 7.34 -4.47 10.95
CA HIS A 53 6.91 -5.82 10.58
C HIS A 53 5.43 -6.11 10.89
N ASN A 54 4.85 -5.35 11.82
CA ASN A 54 3.48 -5.55 12.31
C ASN A 54 2.53 -4.45 11.83
N ASN A 55 3.04 -3.52 11.02
CA ASN A 55 2.21 -2.46 10.49
C ASN A 55 1.18 -3.04 9.51
N ARG A 56 -0.08 -3.05 9.93
CA ARG A 56 -1.23 -3.44 9.13
C ARG A 56 -1.74 -2.29 8.24
N GLY A 57 -1.14 -1.11 8.37
CA GLY A 57 -1.43 0.08 7.59
C GLY A 57 -0.86 -0.01 6.17
N THR A 58 -1.18 -1.08 5.46
CA THR A 58 -0.71 -1.29 4.10
C THR A 58 -1.67 -0.68 3.11
N ARG A 59 -1.16 0.15 2.21
CA ARG A 59 -1.88 0.50 0.98
C ARG A 59 -2.10 -0.79 0.22
N ASN A 60 -3.33 -1.16 -0.08
CA ASN A 60 -3.61 -2.42 -0.73
C ASN A 60 -4.50 -2.23 -1.96
N PHE A 61 -4.22 -3.01 -2.97
CA PHE A 61 -5.03 -3.10 -4.18
C PHE A 61 -5.43 -4.56 -4.38
N TRP A 62 -6.73 -4.78 -4.38
CA TRP A 62 -7.33 -6.09 -4.56
C TRP A 62 -7.98 -6.20 -5.92
N CYS A 63 -7.85 -7.38 -6.51
CA CYS A 63 -8.64 -7.81 -7.65
C CYS A 63 -9.64 -8.86 -7.17
N ARG A 64 -10.94 -8.54 -7.25
CA ARG A 64 -11.97 -9.58 -7.19
C ARG A 64 -12.09 -10.16 -8.58
N VAL A 65 -11.74 -11.43 -8.72
CA VAL A 65 -11.85 -12.16 -9.98
C VAL A 65 -13.11 -13.01 -9.91
N GLU A 66 -14.04 -12.80 -10.83
CA GLU A 66 -15.32 -13.50 -10.81
C GLU A 66 -15.11 -15.00 -10.93
N GLY A 67 -15.78 -15.78 -10.07
CA GLY A 67 -15.65 -17.21 -9.97
C GLY A 67 -14.35 -17.75 -9.33
N LYS A 68 -13.33 -16.91 -9.12
CA LYS A 68 -12.03 -17.31 -8.54
C LYS A 68 -11.78 -16.77 -7.14
N GLY A 69 -12.32 -15.59 -6.77
CA GLY A 69 -12.16 -14.98 -5.46
C GLY A 69 -11.37 -13.67 -5.45
N TYR A 70 -10.62 -13.42 -4.37
CA TYR A 70 -9.92 -12.15 -4.14
C TYR A 70 -8.40 -12.36 -4.12
N TRP A 71 -7.70 -11.55 -4.87
CA TRP A 71 -6.25 -11.54 -4.93
C TRP A 71 -5.68 -10.16 -4.57
N SER A 72 -4.72 -10.10 -3.64
CA SER A 72 -4.00 -8.85 -3.34
C SER A 72 -2.84 -8.69 -4.31
N ALA A 73 -2.91 -7.66 -5.14
CA ALA A 73 -1.81 -7.30 -6.04
C ALA A 73 -0.53 -6.86 -5.29
N CYS A 74 -0.68 -6.43 -4.04
CA CYS A 74 0.42 -6.05 -3.15
C CYS A 74 1.04 -7.24 -2.41
N GLY A 75 0.44 -8.42 -2.47
CA GLY A 75 0.92 -9.61 -1.76
C GLY A 75 0.53 -9.65 -0.28
N VAL A 76 -0.51 -8.92 0.12
CA VAL A 76 -0.95 -8.81 1.52
C VAL A 76 -2.35 -9.38 1.68
N SER A 77 -2.43 -10.67 1.89
CA SER A 77 -3.65 -11.39 2.24
C SER A 77 -3.30 -12.56 3.16
N ALA A 78 -4.29 -13.09 3.86
CA ALA A 78 -4.09 -14.27 4.71
C ALA A 78 -3.61 -15.49 3.91
N GLU A 79 -4.11 -15.66 2.68
CA GLU A 79 -3.70 -16.72 1.78
C GLU A 79 -2.23 -16.56 1.35
N GLN A 80 -1.85 -15.37 0.91
CA GLN A 80 -0.47 -15.10 0.46
C GLN A 80 0.54 -15.18 1.61
N GLU A 81 0.15 -14.79 2.83
CA GLU A 81 1.00 -14.96 4.01
C GLU A 81 1.17 -16.44 4.38
N PHE A 82 0.10 -17.24 4.23
CA PHE A 82 0.15 -18.69 4.46
C PHE A 82 1.03 -19.40 3.42
N ASP A 83 1.00 -18.96 2.17
CA ASP A 83 1.75 -19.55 1.06
C ASP A 83 3.20 -19.07 0.97
N LYS A 84 3.57 -18.06 1.77
CA LYS A 84 4.93 -17.53 1.83
C LYS A 84 5.96 -18.63 2.14
N TYR A 85 7.07 -18.62 1.40
CA TYR A 85 8.13 -19.64 1.44
C TYR A 85 7.71 -21.03 0.95
N THR A 86 6.57 -21.17 0.32
CA THR A 86 6.14 -22.43 -0.32
C THR A 86 6.22 -22.31 -1.85
N ASP A 87 6.00 -23.41 -2.55
CA ASP A 87 5.90 -23.46 -4.01
C ASP A 87 4.62 -22.82 -4.58
N ARG A 88 3.68 -22.46 -3.70
CA ARG A 88 2.45 -21.74 -4.05
C ARG A 88 2.59 -20.23 -3.93
N GLN A 89 3.69 -19.73 -3.38
CA GLN A 89 3.94 -18.30 -3.30
C GLN A 89 3.91 -17.68 -4.68
N ASP A 90 3.19 -16.55 -4.82
CA ASP A 90 3.22 -15.74 -6.04
C ASP A 90 4.65 -15.31 -6.36
N GLU A 91 5.03 -15.35 -7.63
CA GLU A 91 6.31 -14.80 -8.07
C GLU A 91 6.25 -13.28 -8.04
N SER A 92 7.23 -12.65 -7.40
CA SER A 92 7.27 -11.19 -7.32
C SER A 92 8.69 -10.64 -7.54
N THR A 93 8.75 -9.43 -8.07
CA THR A 93 10.00 -8.71 -8.32
C THR A 93 9.79 -7.25 -7.97
N LEU A 94 10.70 -6.72 -7.15
CA LEU A 94 10.82 -5.30 -6.87
C LEU A 94 11.94 -4.72 -7.73
N GLU A 95 11.62 -3.72 -8.52
CA GLU A 95 12.57 -2.85 -9.18
C GLU A 95 12.50 -1.47 -8.52
N ALA A 96 13.64 -0.91 -8.14
CA ALA A 96 13.64 0.39 -7.47
C ALA A 96 14.80 1.28 -7.93
N GLY A 97 14.56 2.57 -7.87
CA GLY A 97 15.50 3.63 -8.18
C GLY A 97 15.39 4.77 -7.19
N MET A 98 15.94 5.92 -7.54
CA MET A 98 15.82 7.13 -6.73
C MET A 98 14.36 7.58 -6.71
N MET A 99 13.75 7.59 -5.50
CA MET A 99 12.39 8.08 -5.24
C MET A 99 11.26 7.38 -6.00
N TRP A 100 11.46 6.13 -6.42
CA TRP A 100 10.41 5.29 -6.99
C TRP A 100 10.67 3.81 -6.76
N GLN A 101 9.60 3.03 -6.74
CA GLN A 101 9.67 1.57 -6.81
C GLN A 101 8.57 1.02 -7.71
N LYS A 102 8.83 -0.14 -8.31
CA LYS A 102 7.85 -0.92 -9.07
C LYS A 102 7.82 -2.34 -8.55
N LEU A 103 6.68 -2.76 -8.03
CA LEU A 103 6.42 -4.13 -7.66
C LEU A 103 5.69 -4.82 -8.81
N THR A 104 6.27 -5.89 -9.33
CA THR A 104 5.61 -6.81 -10.28
C THR A 104 5.29 -8.10 -9.53
N ARG A 105 4.05 -8.55 -9.60
CA ARG A 105 3.58 -9.79 -8.98
C ARG A 105 2.76 -10.60 -9.95
N THR A 106 3.01 -11.91 -10.00
CA THR A 106 2.31 -12.83 -10.88
C THR A 106 1.66 -13.94 -10.07
N SER A 107 0.36 -14.10 -10.23
CA SER A 107 -0.40 -15.18 -9.61
C SER A 107 -0.79 -16.22 -10.64
N LYS A 108 -0.31 -17.45 -10.44
CA LYS A 108 -0.70 -18.61 -11.27
C LYS A 108 -2.13 -19.08 -10.97
N LYS A 109 -2.60 -18.86 -9.75
CA LYS A 109 -3.96 -19.23 -9.33
C LYS A 109 -5.03 -18.39 -10.03
N TYR A 110 -4.75 -17.09 -10.19
CA TYR A 110 -5.69 -16.13 -10.77
C TYR A 110 -5.42 -15.84 -12.24
N ASP A 111 -4.30 -16.32 -12.80
CA ASP A 111 -3.80 -15.98 -14.14
C ASP A 111 -3.71 -14.47 -14.37
N LEU A 112 -3.24 -13.76 -13.35
CA LEU A 112 -3.08 -12.30 -13.36
C LEU A 112 -1.64 -11.90 -13.05
N GLN A 113 -1.23 -10.80 -13.66
CA GLN A 113 -0.02 -10.07 -13.27
C GLN A 113 -0.39 -8.64 -12.91
N SER A 114 0.19 -8.13 -11.82
CA SER A 114 0.14 -6.72 -11.46
C SER A 114 1.50 -6.07 -11.57
N GLU A 115 1.53 -4.83 -12.03
CA GLU A 115 2.67 -3.92 -11.96
C GLU A 115 2.20 -2.68 -11.20
N ILE A 116 2.82 -2.39 -10.05
CA ILE A 116 2.47 -1.25 -9.20
C ILE A 116 3.70 -0.36 -9.08
N THR A 117 3.67 0.81 -9.71
CA THR A 117 4.73 1.81 -9.61
C THR A 117 4.32 2.87 -8.61
N SER A 118 5.13 3.09 -7.58
CA SER A 118 4.90 4.04 -6.50
C SER A 118 5.94 5.15 -6.54
N PHE A 119 5.49 6.40 -6.45
CA PHE A 119 6.33 7.59 -6.38
C PHE A 119 5.54 8.76 -5.78
N VAL A 120 6.24 9.84 -5.44
CA VAL A 120 5.63 11.09 -4.99
C VAL A 120 5.78 12.12 -6.10
N SER A 121 4.74 12.91 -6.34
CA SER A 121 4.79 14.03 -7.30
C SER A 121 5.87 15.04 -6.89
N ILE A 122 6.61 15.56 -7.87
CA ILE A 122 7.62 16.60 -7.63
C ILE A 122 6.95 17.90 -7.19
N ASP A 123 5.89 18.30 -7.88
CA ASP A 123 5.23 19.61 -7.77
C ASP A 123 4.00 19.57 -6.85
N GLY A 124 3.92 18.62 -5.93
CA GLY A 124 2.74 18.54 -5.06
C GLY A 124 2.87 17.55 -3.91
N THR A 125 1.89 17.59 -3.02
CA THR A 125 1.80 16.70 -1.87
C THR A 125 0.97 15.44 -2.18
N THR A 126 1.30 14.79 -3.30
CA THR A 126 0.55 13.63 -3.82
C THR A 126 1.44 12.42 -3.94
N GLU A 127 1.09 11.35 -3.24
CA GLU A 127 1.65 10.02 -3.48
C GLU A 127 0.83 9.34 -4.59
N ILE A 128 1.52 8.80 -5.58
CA ILE A 128 0.93 8.18 -6.76
C ILE A 128 1.29 6.70 -6.81
N GLN A 129 0.29 5.88 -7.03
CA GLN A 129 0.45 4.47 -7.35
C GLN A 129 -0.18 4.19 -8.70
N LEU A 130 0.66 3.96 -9.70
CA LEU A 130 0.23 3.56 -11.03
C LEU A 130 0.12 2.04 -11.07
N ILE A 131 -1.10 1.53 -11.29
CA ILE A 131 -1.41 0.11 -11.24
C ILE A 131 -1.81 -0.37 -12.63
N LYS A 132 -1.12 -1.41 -13.11
CA LYS A 132 -1.46 -2.12 -14.33
C LYS A 132 -1.75 -3.57 -13.98
N ILE A 133 -2.92 -4.06 -14.39
CA ILE A 133 -3.32 -5.46 -14.27
C ILE A 133 -3.34 -6.08 -15.67
N THR A 134 -2.70 -7.21 -15.82
CA THR A 134 -2.63 -7.96 -17.06
C THR A 134 -3.27 -9.34 -16.87
N ASN A 135 -4.22 -9.68 -17.69
CA ASN A 135 -4.76 -11.03 -17.79
C ASN A 135 -3.76 -11.92 -18.55
N LEU A 136 -3.30 -12.98 -17.93
CA LEU A 136 -2.34 -13.94 -18.51
C LEU A 136 -3.02 -15.18 -19.11
N SER A 137 -4.33 -15.34 -18.88
CA SER A 137 -5.09 -16.43 -19.48
C SER A 137 -5.46 -16.13 -20.93
N GLU A 138 -5.82 -17.17 -21.68
CA GLU A 138 -6.36 -17.03 -23.05
C GLU A 138 -7.84 -16.63 -23.06
N GLU A 139 -8.50 -16.69 -21.90
CA GLU A 139 -9.93 -16.38 -21.74
C GLU A 139 -10.13 -14.99 -21.13
N GLU A 140 -11.25 -14.36 -21.43
CA GLU A 140 -11.67 -13.12 -20.80
C GLU A 140 -11.96 -13.35 -19.31
N GLN A 141 -11.48 -12.46 -18.45
CA GLN A 141 -11.75 -12.48 -17.02
C GLN A 141 -12.43 -11.19 -16.59
N GLU A 142 -13.51 -11.32 -15.81
CA GLU A 142 -14.13 -10.17 -15.15
C GLU A 142 -13.42 -9.87 -13.84
N VAL A 143 -12.83 -8.67 -13.75
CA VAL A 143 -12.04 -8.23 -12.60
C VAL A 143 -12.61 -6.93 -12.05
N THR A 144 -12.99 -6.93 -10.77
CA THR A 144 -13.38 -5.72 -10.04
C THR A 144 -12.20 -5.22 -9.20
N PRO A 145 -11.66 -4.01 -9.46
CA PRO A 145 -10.60 -3.43 -8.64
C PRO A 145 -11.16 -2.89 -7.33
N ILE A 146 -10.40 -3.08 -6.23
CA ILE A 146 -10.75 -2.57 -4.90
C ILE A 146 -9.49 -1.95 -4.30
N VAL A 147 -9.55 -0.68 -3.94
CA VAL A 147 -8.46 0.06 -3.28
C VAL A 147 -8.77 0.15 -1.79
N ALA A 148 -7.78 -0.17 -0.95
CA ALA A 148 -7.85 -0.01 0.49
C ALA A 148 -6.67 0.83 0.97
N ILE A 149 -6.94 2.03 1.50
CA ILE A 149 -5.94 2.95 2.03
C ILE A 149 -6.30 3.26 3.48
N PRO A 150 -5.48 2.87 4.46
CA PRO A 150 -5.73 3.10 5.88
C PRO A 150 -5.33 4.53 6.27
N VAL A 151 -6.19 5.51 6.02
CA VAL A 151 -5.92 6.91 6.34
C VAL A 151 -5.84 7.11 7.85
N TYR A 152 -4.74 7.73 8.32
CA TYR A 152 -4.51 8.07 9.71
C TYR A 152 -4.83 9.54 10.02
N GLY A 153 -4.28 10.48 9.28
CA GLY A 153 -4.62 11.90 9.28
C GLY A 153 -4.30 12.65 10.58
N ARG A 154 -3.20 12.32 11.29
CA ARG A 154 -2.89 12.90 12.60
C ARG A 154 -1.38 13.02 12.85
N SER A 155 -1.01 13.59 14.02
CA SER A 155 0.37 13.61 14.49
C SER A 155 0.83 12.23 14.99
N ALA A 156 2.15 12.03 15.04
CA ALA A 156 2.75 10.81 15.56
C ALA A 156 2.38 10.55 17.04
N ASP A 157 2.21 11.59 17.84
CA ASP A 157 1.91 11.50 19.27
C ASP A 157 0.55 10.84 19.55
N ASN A 158 -0.40 10.94 18.63
CA ASN A 158 -1.72 10.36 18.79
C ASN A 158 -1.76 8.82 18.73
N ILE A 159 -0.70 8.16 18.26
CA ILE A 159 -0.64 6.69 18.26
C ILE A 159 -0.64 6.15 19.68
N ARG A 160 0.10 6.81 20.59
CA ARG A 160 0.31 6.31 21.94
C ARG A 160 -0.97 6.25 22.76
N ASP A 161 -1.79 7.29 22.65
CA ASP A 161 -2.83 7.54 23.65
C ASP A 161 -4.25 7.15 23.17
N HIS A 162 -4.54 7.21 21.85
CA HIS A 162 -5.91 7.11 21.36
C HIS A 162 -6.07 6.39 20.02
N ARG A 163 -5.25 5.39 19.74
CA ARG A 163 -5.24 4.69 18.44
C ARG A 163 -6.64 4.21 18.00
N HIS A 164 -7.46 3.73 18.92
CA HIS A 164 -8.79 3.23 18.61
C HIS A 164 -9.81 4.35 18.38
N VAL A 165 -9.69 5.43 19.14
CA VAL A 165 -10.60 6.57 19.03
C VAL A 165 -10.31 7.39 17.78
N THR A 166 -9.05 7.44 17.39
CA THR A 166 -8.56 8.24 16.26
C THR A 166 -9.23 7.88 14.93
N SER A 167 -9.39 6.60 14.67
CA SER A 167 -10.03 6.12 13.43
C SER A 167 -11.54 6.36 13.39
N LEU A 168 -12.18 6.56 14.54
CA LEU A 168 -13.62 6.83 14.64
C LEU A 168 -13.98 8.32 14.44
N LEU A 169 -12.98 9.21 14.45
CA LEU A 169 -13.16 10.64 14.36
C LEU A 169 -12.89 11.20 12.95
N HIS A 170 -13.01 10.38 11.94
CA HIS A 170 -12.92 10.81 10.55
C HIS A 170 -14.31 11.06 9.98
N ARG A 171 -14.47 12.18 9.27
CA ARG A 171 -15.58 12.37 8.34
C ARG A 171 -15.16 11.87 6.99
N ILE A 172 -15.98 11.05 6.36
CA ILE A 172 -15.68 10.41 5.08
C ILE A 172 -16.79 10.77 4.10
N ASP A 173 -16.41 11.48 3.06
CA ASP A 173 -17.31 11.89 1.98
C ASP A 173 -16.91 11.20 0.67
N THR A 174 -17.87 10.52 0.04
CA THR A 174 -17.68 9.92 -1.28
C THR A 174 -17.79 10.99 -2.35
N LYS A 175 -16.82 11.06 -3.25
CA LYS A 175 -16.81 11.95 -4.42
C LYS A 175 -16.91 11.12 -5.70
N GLU A 176 -17.09 11.77 -6.84
CA GLU A 176 -17.18 11.11 -8.15
C GLU A 176 -15.99 10.20 -8.45
N CYS A 177 -14.79 10.67 -8.18
CA CYS A 177 -13.54 9.96 -8.48
C CYS A 177 -12.74 9.55 -7.24
N GLY A 178 -13.37 9.45 -6.05
CA GLY A 178 -12.63 9.11 -4.86
C GLY A 178 -13.36 9.32 -3.54
N VAL A 179 -12.57 9.40 -2.49
CA VAL A 179 -13.04 9.59 -1.12
C VAL A 179 -12.25 10.72 -0.48
N GLU A 180 -12.95 11.66 0.13
CA GLU A 180 -12.36 12.72 0.96
C GLU A 180 -12.44 12.29 2.43
N VAL A 181 -11.31 12.33 3.12
CA VAL A 181 -11.23 12.01 4.55
C VAL A 181 -10.80 13.25 5.31
N THR A 182 -11.65 13.72 6.19
CA THR A 182 -11.38 14.88 7.05
C THR A 182 -11.22 14.39 8.49
N PRO A 183 -9.99 14.42 9.05
CA PRO A 183 -9.79 14.13 10.46
C PRO A 183 -10.47 15.19 11.31
N VAL A 184 -11.28 14.77 12.27
CA VAL A 184 -11.94 15.67 13.24
C VAL A 184 -11.31 15.45 14.59
N LEU A 185 -10.69 16.48 15.15
CA LEU A 185 -10.29 16.56 16.55
C LEU A 185 -11.39 17.35 17.26
N SER A 186 -12.27 16.69 17.94
CA SER A 186 -13.17 17.31 18.88
C SER A 186 -13.09 16.57 20.19
N PHE A 187 -12.37 17.14 21.10
CA PHE A 187 -12.46 16.90 22.53
C PHE A 187 -12.99 18.16 23.22
N ASP A 188 -13.82 18.94 22.52
CA ASP A 188 -14.55 20.05 23.10
C ASP A 188 -15.91 19.56 23.64
#